data_f0363bb38ff295e0334ec913269e5ca7
#
_entry.id   f0363bb38ff295e0334ec913269e5ca7
#
_cell.length_a   1.000
_cell.length_b   1.000
_cell.length_c   1.000
_cell.angle_alpha   90.00
_cell.angle_beta   90.00
_cell.angle_gamma   90.00
#
_symmetry.space_group_name_H-M   'P 1'
#
loop_
_entity.id
_entity.type
_entity.pdbx_description
1 polymer ?
#
loop_
_entity_poly.entity_id
_entity_poly.type
_entity_poly.pdbx_seq_one_letter_code
_entity_poly.pdbx_strand_id
1 'polypeptide(L)'
;MRYALARRPPGRFALMAAIAAVHAQAPSWDATDWREIVGLYDILVQIWPSPVVALNRAVAVGLAEGPQAGLDALDAISTDPVLSTYSYLASARADFLGKLGRSGEARTAYEEALFLSENVVERTFLEERISGIDDEGRGLAGRLCP
;
A
#
# COMPACT_ATOMS: atom_id res chain seq x y z
N MET A 1 -3.87 14.32 22.73
CA MET A 1 -3.23 14.37 21.41
C MET A 1 -3.78 15.47 20.50
N ARG A 2 -5.10 15.57 20.30
CA ARG A 2 -5.73 16.67 19.54
C ARG A 2 -5.36 18.06 20.07
N TYR A 3 -5.28 18.20 21.38
CA TYR A 3 -4.96 19.47 22.04
C TYR A 3 -3.51 19.90 21.78
N ALA A 4 -2.57 18.96 21.76
CA ALA A 4 -1.17 19.24 21.44
C ALA A 4 -0.99 19.65 19.96
N LEU A 5 -1.73 19.02 19.04
CA LEU A 5 -1.71 19.35 17.62
C LEU A 5 -2.31 20.73 17.32
N ALA A 6 -3.28 21.19 18.12
CA ALA A 6 -3.92 22.50 17.94
C ALA A 6 -3.04 23.67 18.37
N ARG A 7 -2.05 23.47 19.26
CA ARG A 7 -1.21 24.54 19.83
C ARG A 7 0.01 24.88 19.04
N ARG A 8 0.55 23.93 18.27
CA ARG A 8 1.79 24.08 17.48
C ARG A 8 1.63 23.35 16.15
N PRO A 9 2.35 23.78 15.10
CA PRO A 9 2.47 22.94 13.93
C PRO A 9 2.97 21.56 14.37
N PRO A 10 2.30 20.47 14.00
CA PRO A 10 2.68 19.14 14.44
C PRO A 10 4.03 18.75 13.85
N GLY A 11 4.93 18.20 14.68
CA GLY A 11 6.16 17.58 14.22
C GLY A 11 5.91 16.20 13.64
N ARG A 12 6.91 15.68 12.88
CA ARG A 12 6.78 14.36 12.24
C ARG A 12 6.47 13.24 13.23
N PHE A 13 7.07 13.26 14.42
CA PHE A 13 6.84 12.22 15.41
C PHE A 13 5.43 12.26 16.00
N ALA A 14 4.88 13.47 16.19
CA ALA A 14 3.48 13.62 16.63
C ALA A 14 2.51 13.10 15.59
N LEU A 15 2.76 13.36 14.32
CA LEU A 15 1.94 12.83 13.22
C LEU A 15 2.03 11.31 13.08
N MET A 16 3.23 10.76 13.19
CA MET A 16 3.42 9.31 13.17
C MET A 16 2.70 8.63 14.34
N ALA A 17 2.75 9.24 15.54
CA ALA A 17 2.03 8.74 16.70
C ALA A 17 0.51 8.84 16.50
N ALA A 18 0.02 9.90 15.88
CA ALA A 18 -1.39 10.06 15.57
C ALA A 18 -1.88 9.00 14.58
N ILE A 19 -1.11 8.71 13.55
CA ILE A 19 -1.40 7.63 12.58
C ILE A 19 -1.47 6.28 13.29
N ALA A 20 -0.49 5.99 14.14
CA ALA A 20 -0.46 4.76 14.93
C ALA A 20 -1.68 4.66 15.87
N ALA A 21 -2.10 5.78 16.46
CA ALA A 21 -3.28 5.81 17.32
C ALA A 21 -4.58 5.50 16.56
N VAL A 22 -4.72 5.99 15.32
CA VAL A 22 -5.88 5.65 14.48
C VAL A 22 -5.94 4.15 14.22
N HIS A 23 -4.81 3.53 13.88
CA HIS A 23 -4.73 2.08 13.71
C HIS A 23 -5.07 1.32 15.00
N ALA A 24 -4.54 1.77 16.14
CA ALA A 24 -4.73 1.10 17.43
C ALA A 24 -6.18 1.17 17.93
N GLN A 25 -6.92 2.21 17.58
CA GLN A 25 -8.32 2.39 17.98
C GLN A 25 -9.29 1.56 17.15
N ALA A 26 -8.88 1.11 15.96
CA ALA A 26 -9.74 0.32 15.11
C ALA A 26 -9.79 -1.14 15.61
N PRO A 27 -10.99 -1.73 15.75
CA PRO A 27 -11.12 -3.14 16.17
C PRO A 27 -10.68 -4.12 15.09
N SER A 28 -10.59 -3.70 13.83
CA SER A 28 -10.17 -4.51 12.71
C SER A 28 -9.57 -3.62 11.61
N TRP A 29 -8.91 -4.25 10.65
CA TRP A 29 -8.38 -3.57 9.47
C TRP A 29 -9.48 -2.81 8.71
N ASP A 30 -10.63 -3.47 8.50
CA ASP A 30 -11.77 -2.88 7.77
C ASP A 30 -12.41 -1.69 8.51
N ALA A 31 -12.31 -1.66 9.84
CA ALA A 31 -12.83 -0.57 10.66
C ALA A 31 -11.85 0.60 10.82
N THR A 32 -10.65 0.50 10.24
CA THR A 32 -9.64 1.56 10.31
C THR A 32 -10.12 2.80 9.53
N ASP A 33 -9.99 3.98 10.14
CA ASP A 33 -10.34 5.24 9.48
C ASP A 33 -9.21 5.69 8.54
N TRP A 34 -9.22 5.14 7.34
CA TRP A 34 -8.20 5.42 6.34
C TRP A 34 -8.21 6.86 5.84
N ARG A 35 -9.37 7.52 5.85
CA ARG A 35 -9.47 8.94 5.46
C ARG A 35 -8.75 9.85 6.45
N GLU A 36 -8.88 9.57 7.74
CA GLU A 36 -8.13 10.28 8.78
C GLU A 36 -6.62 10.05 8.61
N ILE A 37 -6.21 8.82 8.33
CA ILE A 37 -4.81 8.46 8.07
C ILE A 37 -4.28 9.22 6.86
N VAL A 38 -5.01 9.29 5.75
CA VAL A 38 -4.62 10.07 4.57
C VAL A 38 -4.42 11.54 4.93
N GLY A 39 -5.34 12.12 5.69
CA GLY A 39 -5.22 13.52 6.14
C GLY A 39 -3.95 13.77 6.95
N LEU A 40 -3.60 12.83 7.84
CA LEU A 40 -2.36 12.91 8.61
C LEU A 40 -1.12 12.76 7.74
N TYR A 41 -1.13 11.87 6.75
CA TYR A 41 -0.04 11.74 5.79
C TYR A 41 0.11 12.98 4.89
N ASP A 42 -1.00 13.64 4.52
CA ASP A 42 -0.95 14.88 3.76
C ASP A 42 -0.14 15.96 4.47
N ILE A 43 -0.30 16.06 5.78
CA ILE A 43 0.48 16.97 6.61
C ILE A 43 1.93 16.49 6.74
N LEU A 44 2.12 15.21 7.00
CA LEU A 44 3.45 14.61 7.20
C LEU A 44 4.35 14.77 5.98
N VAL A 45 3.81 14.56 4.78
CA VAL A 45 4.55 14.73 3.51
C VAL A 45 5.07 16.17 3.35
N GLN A 46 4.32 17.16 3.83
CA GLN A 46 4.72 18.56 3.72
C GLN A 46 5.89 18.91 4.64
N ILE A 47 5.91 18.33 5.85
CA ILE A 47 6.98 18.64 6.83
C ILE A 47 8.16 17.67 6.74
N TRP A 48 7.95 16.49 6.17
CA TRP A 48 9.00 15.49 5.97
C TRP A 48 8.81 14.83 4.60
N PRO A 49 9.30 15.46 3.52
CA PRO A 49 9.11 14.97 2.15
C PRO A 49 10.00 13.77 1.84
N SER A 50 9.73 12.65 2.47
CA SER A 50 10.43 11.39 2.24
C SER A 50 9.69 10.58 1.18
N PRO A 51 10.41 9.93 0.22
CA PRO A 51 9.78 9.01 -0.73
C PRO A 51 9.00 7.89 -0.06
N VAL A 52 9.50 7.35 1.05
CA VAL A 52 8.83 6.28 1.80
C VAL A 52 7.53 6.79 2.44
N VAL A 53 7.50 8.01 2.95
CA VAL A 53 6.28 8.64 3.48
C VAL A 53 5.26 8.82 2.35
N ALA A 54 5.70 9.27 1.18
CA ALA A 54 4.83 9.41 0.01
C ALA A 54 4.26 8.06 -0.43
N LEU A 55 5.04 6.99 -0.37
CA LEU A 55 4.57 5.64 -0.66
C LEU A 55 3.51 5.18 0.34
N ASN A 56 3.73 5.37 1.62
CA ASN A 56 2.77 5.02 2.66
C ASN A 56 1.46 5.81 2.50
N ARG A 57 1.56 7.08 2.13
CA ARG A 57 0.38 7.91 1.81
C ARG A 57 -0.39 7.32 0.64
N ALA A 58 0.27 6.93 -0.44
CA ALA A 58 -0.36 6.35 -1.61
C ALA A 58 -1.12 5.06 -1.28
N VAL A 59 -0.54 4.22 -0.43
CA VAL A 59 -1.23 3.00 0.05
C VAL A 59 -2.48 3.36 0.85
N ALA A 60 -2.38 4.32 1.76
CA ALA A 60 -3.53 4.79 2.54
C ALA A 60 -4.64 5.37 1.64
N VAL A 61 -4.27 6.11 0.60
CA VAL A 61 -5.23 6.62 -0.40
C VAL A 61 -5.99 5.48 -1.07
N GLY A 62 -5.28 4.43 -1.47
CA GLY A 62 -5.91 3.25 -2.07
C GLY A 62 -6.87 2.53 -1.13
N LEU A 63 -6.55 2.49 0.15
CA LEU A 63 -7.41 1.87 1.16
C LEU A 63 -8.61 2.76 1.54
N ALA A 64 -8.47 4.09 1.45
CA ALA A 64 -9.53 5.04 1.75
C ALA A 64 -10.48 5.26 0.56
N GLU A 65 -9.94 5.40 -0.64
CA GLU A 65 -10.65 5.86 -1.83
C GLU A 65 -10.83 4.79 -2.90
N GLY A 66 -10.17 3.66 -2.75
CA GLY A 66 -10.28 2.53 -3.66
C GLY A 66 -9.00 2.22 -4.42
N PRO A 67 -8.89 1.01 -5.01
CA PRO A 67 -7.66 0.53 -5.65
C PRO A 67 -7.18 1.41 -6.81
N GLN A 68 -8.07 1.96 -7.61
CA GLN A 68 -7.67 2.82 -8.74
C GLN A 68 -7.02 4.11 -8.26
N ALA A 69 -7.57 4.74 -7.22
CA ALA A 69 -6.97 5.93 -6.61
C ALA A 69 -5.58 5.62 -6.03
N GLY A 70 -5.43 4.44 -5.43
CA GLY A 70 -4.12 3.96 -4.95
C GLY A 70 -3.11 3.79 -6.06
N LEU A 71 -3.51 3.18 -7.18
CA LEU A 71 -2.63 3.04 -8.36
C LEU A 71 -2.21 4.39 -8.92
N ASP A 72 -3.13 5.32 -9.05
CA ASP A 72 -2.84 6.67 -9.55
C ASP A 72 -1.83 7.38 -8.64
N ALA A 73 -1.99 7.26 -7.33
CA ALA A 73 -1.06 7.83 -6.35
C ALA A 73 0.32 7.16 -6.42
N LEU A 74 0.38 5.84 -6.61
CA LEU A 74 1.65 5.11 -6.79
C LEU A 74 2.35 5.53 -8.09
N ASP A 75 1.61 5.70 -9.18
CA ASP A 75 2.17 6.12 -10.46
C ASP A 75 2.81 7.51 -10.36
N ALA A 76 2.22 8.42 -9.58
CA ALA A 76 2.75 9.76 -9.38
C ALA A 76 4.14 9.78 -8.72
N ILE A 77 4.49 8.75 -7.96
CA ILE A 77 5.76 8.65 -7.24
C ILE A 77 6.70 7.58 -7.80
N SER A 78 6.26 6.83 -8.81
CA SER A 78 7.00 5.66 -9.33
C SER A 78 8.32 6.04 -10.03
N THR A 79 8.50 7.27 -10.42
CA THR A 79 9.72 7.77 -11.06
C THR A 79 10.82 8.14 -10.08
N ASP A 80 10.54 8.14 -8.77
CA ASP A 80 11.55 8.43 -7.76
C ASP A 80 12.60 7.31 -7.73
N PRO A 81 13.91 7.65 -7.90
CA PRO A 81 14.97 6.63 -7.92
C PRO A 81 15.07 5.80 -6.64
N VAL A 82 14.75 6.37 -5.49
CA VAL A 82 14.76 5.65 -4.21
C VAL A 82 13.73 4.52 -4.21
N LEU A 83 12.56 4.77 -4.82
CA LEU A 83 11.46 3.80 -4.84
C LEU A 83 11.60 2.75 -5.94
N SER A 84 12.44 2.99 -6.96
CA SER A 84 12.61 2.07 -8.08
C SER A 84 13.14 0.70 -7.67
N THR A 85 13.89 0.62 -6.57
CA THR A 85 14.43 -0.62 -6.01
C THR A 85 13.72 -1.06 -4.73
N TYR A 86 12.63 -0.39 -4.37
CA TYR A 86 11.91 -0.67 -3.13
C TYR A 86 10.76 -1.63 -3.41
N SER A 87 10.89 -2.88 -2.96
CA SER A 87 9.94 -3.95 -3.24
C SER A 87 8.51 -3.64 -2.80
N TYR A 88 8.34 -2.83 -1.76
CA TYR A 88 7.03 -2.47 -1.23
C TYR A 88 6.18 -1.68 -2.24
N LEU A 89 6.78 -0.85 -3.09
CA LEU A 89 6.06 -0.15 -4.15
C LEU A 89 5.42 -1.14 -5.13
N ALA A 90 6.20 -2.12 -5.61
CA ALA A 90 5.71 -3.14 -6.52
C ALA A 90 4.64 -4.02 -5.87
N SER A 91 4.83 -4.39 -4.61
CA SER A 91 3.89 -5.19 -3.83
C SER A 91 2.55 -4.44 -3.63
N ALA A 92 2.59 -3.17 -3.29
CA ALA A 92 1.39 -2.34 -3.13
C ALA A 92 0.63 -2.20 -4.45
N ARG A 93 1.35 -1.98 -5.54
CA ARG A 93 0.77 -1.94 -6.89
C ARG A 93 0.07 -3.24 -7.22
N ALA A 94 0.71 -4.37 -6.95
CA ALA A 94 0.16 -5.69 -7.19
C ALA A 94 -1.14 -5.93 -6.42
N ASP A 95 -1.19 -5.53 -5.15
CA ASP A 95 -2.40 -5.66 -4.33
C ASP A 95 -3.57 -4.88 -4.92
N PHE A 96 -3.35 -3.64 -5.36
CA PHE A 96 -4.41 -2.83 -5.96
C PHE A 96 -4.85 -3.38 -7.31
N LEU A 97 -3.91 -3.85 -8.14
CA LEU A 97 -4.23 -4.52 -9.40
C LEU A 97 -5.07 -5.78 -9.19
N GLY A 98 -4.73 -6.57 -8.18
CA GLY A 98 -5.51 -7.75 -7.81
C GLY A 98 -6.93 -7.42 -7.39
N LYS A 99 -7.12 -6.36 -6.61
CA LYS A 99 -8.45 -5.88 -6.18
C LYS A 99 -9.30 -5.39 -7.36
N LEU A 100 -8.67 -4.93 -8.44
CA LEU A 100 -9.34 -4.51 -9.66
C LEU A 100 -9.62 -5.68 -10.62
N GLY A 101 -9.23 -6.89 -10.27
CA GLY A 101 -9.39 -8.06 -11.14
C GLY A 101 -8.35 -8.16 -12.27
N ARG A 102 -7.32 -7.32 -12.24
CA ARG A 102 -6.24 -7.30 -13.24
C ARG A 102 -5.13 -8.29 -12.85
N SER A 103 -5.48 -9.57 -12.81
CA SER A 103 -4.65 -10.64 -12.25
C SER A 103 -3.31 -10.83 -12.95
N GLY A 104 -3.27 -10.73 -14.29
CA GLY A 104 -2.03 -10.85 -15.05
C GLY A 104 -1.02 -9.75 -14.72
N GLU A 105 -1.50 -8.52 -14.61
CA GLU A 105 -0.66 -7.38 -14.23
C GLU A 105 -0.26 -7.45 -12.76
N ALA A 106 -1.16 -7.90 -11.88
CA ALA A 106 -0.88 -8.12 -10.47
C ALA A 106 0.24 -9.16 -10.29
N ARG A 107 0.18 -10.26 -11.04
CA ARG A 107 1.22 -11.28 -11.02
C ARG A 107 2.58 -10.71 -11.41
N THR A 108 2.64 -9.95 -12.50
CA THR A 108 3.89 -9.32 -12.96
C THR A 108 4.46 -8.38 -11.89
N ALA A 109 3.61 -7.60 -11.21
CA ALA A 109 4.03 -6.70 -10.14
C ALA A 109 4.53 -7.48 -8.91
N TYR A 110 3.89 -8.59 -8.55
CA TYR A 110 4.39 -9.45 -7.47
C TYR A 110 5.73 -10.09 -7.82
N GLU A 111 5.93 -10.51 -9.07
CA GLU A 111 7.21 -11.04 -9.55
C GLU A 111 8.32 -9.99 -9.47
N GLU A 112 8.02 -8.74 -9.81
CA GLU A 112 8.94 -7.62 -9.65
C GLU A 112 9.30 -7.41 -8.18
N ALA A 113 8.31 -7.40 -7.29
CA ALA A 113 8.53 -7.28 -5.86
C ALA A 113 9.41 -8.41 -5.34
N LEU A 114 9.16 -9.64 -5.78
CA LEU A 114 9.95 -10.82 -5.43
C LEU A 114 11.40 -10.68 -5.87
N PHE A 115 11.63 -10.19 -7.07
CA PHE A 115 12.97 -9.94 -7.60
C PHE A 115 13.74 -8.91 -6.75
N LEU A 116 13.05 -7.87 -6.26
CA LEU A 116 13.64 -6.80 -5.48
C LEU A 116 13.81 -7.16 -4.00
N SER A 117 13.07 -8.14 -3.50
CA SER A 117 13.07 -8.49 -2.07
C SER A 117 14.24 -9.39 -1.70
N GLU A 118 14.93 -9.05 -0.62
CA GLU A 118 15.98 -9.86 -0.01
C GLU A 118 15.51 -10.55 1.29
N ASN A 119 14.33 -10.17 1.80
CA ASN A 119 13.78 -10.69 3.04
C ASN A 119 13.05 -12.02 2.79
N VAL A 120 13.44 -13.09 3.50
CA VAL A 120 12.89 -14.44 3.32
C VAL A 120 11.39 -14.48 3.61
N VAL A 121 10.93 -13.78 4.66
CA VAL A 121 9.51 -13.75 5.05
C VAL A 121 8.69 -13.05 3.98
N GLU A 122 9.17 -11.92 3.47
CA GLU A 122 8.52 -11.19 2.39
C GLU A 122 8.47 -12.02 1.10
N ARG A 123 9.57 -12.70 0.75
CA ARG A 123 9.62 -13.57 -0.42
C ARG A 123 8.61 -14.69 -0.34
N THR A 124 8.48 -15.34 0.80
CA THR A 124 7.48 -16.40 1.03
C THR A 124 6.07 -15.87 0.83
N PHE A 125 5.76 -14.72 1.39
CA PHE A 125 4.46 -14.05 1.21
C PHE A 125 4.15 -13.78 -0.28
N LEU A 126 5.13 -13.23 -1.02
CA LEU A 126 4.98 -12.90 -2.44
C LEU A 126 4.80 -14.17 -3.29
N GLU A 127 5.54 -15.23 -3.00
CA GLU A 127 5.40 -16.53 -3.67
C GLU A 127 4.00 -17.12 -3.45
N GLU A 128 3.47 -17.03 -2.24
CA GLU A 128 2.11 -17.46 -1.93
C GLU A 128 1.06 -16.67 -2.71
N ARG A 129 1.24 -15.35 -2.85
CA ARG A 129 0.34 -14.50 -3.63
C ARG A 129 0.33 -14.88 -5.10
N ILE A 130 1.50 -15.13 -5.69
CA ILE A 130 1.63 -15.56 -7.08
C ILE A 130 0.96 -16.90 -7.30
N SER A 131 1.18 -17.86 -6.41
CA SER A 131 0.54 -19.19 -6.47
C SER A 131 -0.99 -19.09 -6.39
N GLY A 132 -1.52 -18.20 -5.56
CA GLY A 132 -2.96 -17.95 -5.45
C GLY A 132 -3.56 -17.48 -6.77
N ILE A 133 -2.90 -16.58 -7.47
CA ILE A 133 -3.34 -16.08 -8.78
C ILE A 133 -3.34 -17.21 -9.82
N ASP A 134 -2.31 -18.05 -9.83
CA ASP A 134 -2.22 -19.20 -10.75
C ASP A 134 -3.35 -20.20 -10.53
N ASP A 135 -3.70 -20.45 -9.26
CA ASP A 135 -4.78 -21.38 -8.92
C ASP A 135 -6.15 -20.84 -9.33
N GLU A 136 -6.39 -19.54 -9.12
CA GLU A 136 -7.62 -18.87 -9.58
C GLU A 136 -7.76 -18.95 -11.10
N GLY A 137 -6.67 -18.71 -11.83
CA GLY A 137 -6.65 -18.84 -13.28
C GLY A 137 -6.98 -20.24 -13.77
N ARG A 138 -6.44 -21.26 -13.10
CA ARG A 138 -6.74 -22.66 -13.42
C ARG A 138 -8.19 -23.03 -13.08
N GLY A 139 -8.70 -22.52 -11.96
CA GLY A 139 -10.09 -22.75 -11.57
C GLY A 139 -11.09 -22.18 -12.57
N LEU A 140 -10.83 -21.00 -13.11
CA LEU A 140 -11.65 -20.37 -14.15
C LEU A 140 -11.56 -21.13 -15.47
N ALA A 141 -10.38 -21.54 -15.89
CA ALA A 141 -10.20 -22.33 -17.11
C ALA A 141 -10.92 -23.69 -17.00
N GLY A 142 -10.87 -24.33 -15.85
CA GLY A 142 -11.58 -25.59 -15.59
C GLY A 142 -13.09 -25.48 -15.59
N ARG A 143 -13.65 -24.29 -15.30
CA ARG A 143 -15.09 -24.03 -15.36
C ARG A 143 -15.59 -23.67 -16.76
N LEU A 144 -14.71 -23.20 -17.62
CA LEU A 144 -15.02 -22.80 -19.00
C LEU A 144 -14.87 -23.95 -20.00
N CYS A 145 -14.21 -25.04 -19.61
CA CYS A 145 -14.13 -26.28 -20.40
C CYS A 145 -15.22 -27.23 -19.95
N PRO A 146 -16.23 -27.50 -20.78
CA PRO A 146 -17.24 -28.50 -20.48
C PRO A 146 -16.64 -29.93 -20.49
#